data_7ebdf0153a5d7375986957bedef95633
#
_entry.id   7ebdf0153a5d7375986957bedef95633
#
_cell.length_a   1.000
_cell.length_b   1.000
_cell.length_c   1.000
_cell.angle_alpha   90.00
_cell.angle_beta   90.00
_cell.angle_gamma   90.00
#
_symmetry.space_group_name_H-M   'P 1'
#
loop_
_entity.id
_entity.type
_entity.pdbx_description
1 polymer ?
#
loop_
_entity_poly.entity_id
_entity_poly.type
_entity_poly.pdbx_seq_one_letter_code
_entity_poly.pdbx_strand_id
1 'polypeptide(L)'
;MAKKIYLSPAAHGTDNPTKCPTKCGENVHCNAYMDIVEKRLKELGFEVKRGDKSKTGNTALQSRVAEANNWKADLYYVAHTNASGGRYSMTMCWNDKASLEKANVFHKYRKCVASHKVVTRADLYEIKHTAMPCMYDELFFHDNAEDCKWFHNGGMEKLAEETVQALCEILGATYKAPNTTDSKVNELEAKVKALQSENDSLKKTINVLTAKINSAKAALQ
;
A
#
# COMPACT_ATOMS: atom_id res chain seq x y z
N MET A 1 -7.46 -22.48 14.57
CA MET A 1 -6.11 -21.92 14.33
C MET A 1 -6.29 -20.55 13.65
N ALA A 2 -5.42 -19.59 13.96
CA ALA A 2 -5.45 -18.30 13.29
C ALA A 2 -5.17 -18.47 11.79
N LYS A 3 -5.82 -17.66 10.96
CA LYS A 3 -5.60 -17.66 9.51
C LYS A 3 -4.32 -16.92 9.18
N LYS A 4 -3.59 -17.42 8.19
CA LYS A 4 -2.28 -16.93 7.77
C LYS A 4 -2.37 -16.14 6.47
N ILE A 5 -1.92 -14.90 6.49
CA ILE A 5 -1.88 -14.04 5.30
C ILE A 5 -0.44 -13.62 5.03
N TYR A 6 0.00 -13.80 3.79
CA TYR A 6 1.27 -13.29 3.32
C TYR A 6 1.06 -12.00 2.51
N LEU A 7 1.75 -10.92 2.87
CA LEU A 7 1.65 -9.61 2.23
C LEU A 7 2.87 -9.36 1.34
N SER A 8 2.64 -9.02 0.08
CA SER A 8 3.67 -8.70 -0.91
C SER A 8 3.46 -7.30 -1.48
N PRO A 9 4.11 -6.26 -0.94
CA PRO A 9 4.10 -4.94 -1.57
C PRO A 9 4.94 -4.93 -2.84
N ALA A 10 4.69 -3.98 -3.75
CA ALA A 10 5.47 -3.77 -4.95
C ALA A 10 6.99 -3.83 -4.67
N ALA A 11 7.72 -4.56 -5.48
CA ALA A 11 9.16 -4.80 -5.35
C ALA A 11 10.00 -4.02 -6.37
N HIS A 12 9.49 -2.91 -6.88
CA HIS A 12 10.20 -2.02 -7.79
C HIS A 12 11.14 -1.12 -6.97
N GLY A 13 12.42 -1.16 -7.12
CA GLY A 13 13.38 -0.34 -6.38
C GLY A 13 13.08 1.17 -6.47
N THR A 14 13.92 1.91 -7.20
CA THR A 14 13.68 3.33 -7.54
C THR A 14 12.89 3.51 -8.84
N ASP A 15 12.57 2.41 -9.52
CA ASP A 15 11.79 2.39 -10.75
C ASP A 15 10.33 2.75 -10.48
N ASN A 16 9.60 3.11 -11.51
CA ASN A 16 8.21 3.57 -11.44
C ASN A 16 8.05 4.82 -10.55
N PRO A 17 8.63 5.97 -10.95
CA PRO A 17 8.42 7.23 -10.25
C PRO A 17 6.95 7.64 -10.37
N THR A 18 6.41 8.18 -9.28
CA THR A 18 5.01 8.59 -9.21
C THR A 18 4.84 10.09 -9.43
N LYS A 19 3.63 10.53 -9.78
CA LYS A 19 3.24 11.95 -9.83
C LYS A 19 2.82 12.51 -8.46
N CYS A 20 3.16 11.83 -7.38
CA CYS A 20 2.86 12.31 -6.04
C CYS A 20 3.64 13.57 -5.70
N PRO A 21 3.07 14.47 -4.86
CA PRO A 21 3.74 15.69 -4.43
C PRO A 21 5.11 15.42 -3.78
N THR A 22 5.26 14.27 -3.12
CA THR A 22 6.49 13.83 -2.45
C THR A 22 7.50 13.18 -3.40
N LYS A 23 7.17 13.03 -4.70
CA LYS A 23 8.01 12.36 -5.71
C LYS A 23 8.52 10.98 -5.24
N CYS A 24 7.70 10.26 -4.51
CA CYS A 24 8.02 8.91 -4.03
C CYS A 24 7.85 7.87 -5.15
N GLY A 25 8.48 6.71 -5.01
CA GLY A 25 8.30 5.57 -5.91
C GLY A 25 7.09 4.72 -5.54
N GLU A 26 6.67 3.83 -6.44
CA GLU A 26 5.56 2.90 -6.24
C GLU A 26 5.75 2.04 -4.98
N ASN A 27 6.96 1.53 -4.75
CA ASN A 27 7.27 0.72 -3.57
C ASN A 27 7.03 1.46 -2.25
N VAL A 28 7.22 2.78 -2.21
CA VAL A 28 6.95 3.60 -1.01
C VAL A 28 5.45 3.62 -0.70
N HIS A 29 4.60 3.82 -1.71
CA HIS A 29 3.15 3.79 -1.58
C HIS A 29 2.66 2.42 -1.08
N CYS A 30 3.09 1.36 -1.76
CA CYS A 30 2.65 0.01 -1.44
C CYS A 30 3.13 -0.44 -0.07
N ASN A 31 4.33 -0.02 0.35
CA ASN A 31 4.81 -0.31 1.69
C ASN A 31 4.04 0.44 2.78
N ALA A 32 3.76 1.74 2.61
CA ALA A 32 2.96 2.51 3.56
C ALA A 32 1.54 1.95 3.70
N TYR A 33 0.90 1.61 2.58
CA TYR A 33 -0.40 0.97 2.56
C TYR A 33 -0.39 -0.38 3.29
N MET A 34 0.61 -1.23 3.02
CA MET A 34 0.74 -2.53 3.68
C MET A 34 1.04 -2.42 5.18
N ASP A 35 1.67 -1.33 5.65
CA ASP A 35 1.86 -1.08 7.09
C ASP A 35 0.50 -0.98 7.80
N ILE A 36 -0.49 -0.32 7.18
CA ILE A 36 -1.84 -0.20 7.72
C ILE A 36 -2.57 -1.55 7.67
N VAL A 37 -2.56 -2.22 6.51
CA VAL A 37 -3.22 -3.53 6.32
C VAL A 37 -2.67 -4.55 7.31
N GLU A 38 -1.34 -4.65 7.45
CA GLU A 38 -0.67 -5.56 8.36
C GLU A 38 -1.08 -5.32 9.82
N LYS A 39 -1.05 -4.06 10.26
CA LYS A 39 -1.47 -3.67 11.59
C LYS A 39 -2.91 -4.11 11.87
N ARG A 40 -3.83 -3.78 10.96
CA ARG A 40 -5.25 -4.11 11.09
C ARG A 40 -5.52 -5.62 11.13
N LEU A 41 -4.87 -6.38 10.27
CA LEU A 41 -5.01 -7.84 10.26
C LEU A 41 -4.51 -8.47 11.56
N LYS A 42 -3.39 -8.01 12.11
CA LYS A 42 -2.88 -8.46 13.40
C LYS A 42 -3.83 -8.14 14.57
N GLU A 43 -4.43 -6.95 14.58
CA GLU A 43 -5.46 -6.56 15.55
C GLU A 43 -6.71 -7.48 15.50
N LEU A 44 -7.02 -8.02 14.33
CA LEU A 44 -8.12 -8.96 14.11
C LEU A 44 -7.73 -10.43 14.36
N GLY A 45 -6.49 -10.69 14.81
CA GLY A 45 -6.02 -12.02 15.20
C GLY A 45 -5.48 -12.88 14.07
N PHE A 46 -5.19 -12.30 12.90
CA PHE A 46 -4.49 -13.02 11.83
C PHE A 46 -3.00 -13.21 12.15
N GLU A 47 -2.43 -14.33 11.71
CA GLU A 47 -1.00 -14.45 11.56
C GLU A 47 -0.59 -13.80 10.23
N VAL A 48 0.32 -12.83 10.30
CA VAL A 48 0.73 -12.06 9.11
C VAL A 48 2.23 -12.14 8.94
N LYS A 49 2.68 -12.51 7.74
CA LYS A 49 4.04 -12.32 7.25
C LYS A 49 4.04 -11.34 6.10
N ARG A 50 5.16 -10.69 5.92
CA ARG A 50 5.35 -9.72 4.86
C ARG A 50 6.70 -9.89 4.19
N GLY A 51 6.73 -9.70 2.87
CA GLY A 51 7.97 -9.72 2.09
C GLY A 51 8.94 -8.64 2.55
N ASP A 52 10.23 -9.01 2.55
CA ASP A 52 11.33 -8.12 2.94
C ASP A 52 11.32 -6.84 2.06
N LYS A 53 11.20 -5.68 2.73
CA LYS A 53 11.13 -4.35 2.09
C LYS A 53 12.45 -3.96 1.40
N SER A 54 13.56 -4.52 1.81
CA SER A 54 14.89 -4.22 1.27
C SER A 54 15.18 -4.94 -0.05
N LYS A 55 14.43 -6.00 -0.36
CA LYS A 55 14.61 -6.80 -1.57
C LYS A 55 13.72 -6.28 -2.70
N THR A 56 14.29 -6.18 -3.89
CA THR A 56 13.61 -5.69 -5.09
C THR A 56 13.80 -6.62 -6.28
N GLY A 57 12.99 -6.44 -7.32
CA GLY A 57 13.06 -7.19 -8.56
C GLY A 57 12.59 -8.64 -8.47
N ASN A 58 12.87 -9.41 -9.51
CA ASN A 58 12.37 -10.78 -9.66
C ASN A 58 12.82 -11.73 -8.55
N THR A 59 14.03 -11.56 -8.02
CA THR A 59 14.54 -12.38 -6.90
C THR A 59 13.75 -12.15 -5.62
N ALA A 60 13.25 -10.92 -5.40
CA ALA A 60 12.36 -10.64 -4.29
C ALA A 60 11.03 -11.37 -4.44
N LEU A 61 10.42 -11.35 -5.63
CA LEU A 61 9.16 -12.04 -5.91
C LEU A 61 9.29 -13.56 -5.69
N GLN A 62 10.38 -14.16 -6.21
CA GLN A 62 10.67 -15.59 -6.04
C GLN A 62 10.83 -15.95 -4.56
N SER A 63 11.58 -15.16 -3.80
CA SER A 63 11.80 -15.37 -2.36
C SER A 63 10.49 -15.30 -1.57
N ARG A 64 9.64 -14.32 -1.86
CA ARG A 64 8.34 -14.11 -1.19
C ARG A 64 7.37 -15.26 -1.46
N VAL A 65 7.25 -15.69 -2.71
CA VAL A 65 6.42 -16.83 -3.10
C VAL A 65 6.89 -18.10 -2.40
N ALA A 66 8.21 -18.38 -2.41
CA ALA A 66 8.77 -19.54 -1.73
C ALA A 66 8.51 -19.49 -0.21
N GLU A 67 8.68 -18.33 0.42
CA GLU A 67 8.42 -18.14 1.85
C GLU A 67 6.94 -18.37 2.19
N ALA A 68 6.02 -17.81 1.40
CA ALA A 68 4.58 -17.98 1.60
C ALA A 68 4.14 -19.44 1.45
N ASN A 69 4.64 -20.14 0.42
CA ASN A 69 4.36 -21.54 0.16
C ASN A 69 4.90 -22.43 1.30
N ASN A 70 6.13 -22.22 1.75
CA ASN A 70 6.72 -22.97 2.87
C ASN A 70 6.01 -22.70 4.20
N TRP A 71 5.54 -21.48 4.41
CA TRP A 71 4.79 -21.10 5.61
C TRP A 71 3.35 -21.59 5.56
N LYS A 72 2.87 -22.07 4.40
CA LYS A 72 1.49 -22.53 4.16
C LYS A 72 0.50 -21.41 4.50
N ALA A 73 0.65 -20.25 3.89
CA ALA A 73 -0.30 -19.17 4.01
C ALA A 73 -1.68 -19.60 3.50
N ASP A 74 -2.75 -19.11 4.12
CA ASP A 74 -4.13 -19.35 3.65
C ASP A 74 -4.47 -18.45 2.47
N LEU A 75 -3.80 -17.29 2.36
CA LEU A 75 -3.97 -16.31 1.28
C LEU A 75 -2.69 -15.51 1.07
N TYR A 76 -2.39 -15.20 -0.18
CA TYR A 76 -1.32 -14.30 -0.62
C TYR A 76 -1.93 -13.02 -1.16
N TYR A 77 -1.56 -11.88 -0.59
CA TYR A 77 -2.09 -10.58 -0.99
C TYR A 77 -0.97 -9.67 -1.50
N VAL A 78 -1.13 -9.17 -2.72
CA VAL A 78 -0.19 -8.29 -3.40
C VAL A 78 -0.78 -6.90 -3.54
N ALA A 79 0.01 -5.86 -3.33
CA ALA A 79 -0.35 -4.49 -3.62
C ALA A 79 0.67 -3.82 -4.52
N HIS A 80 0.19 -3.34 -5.65
CA HIS A 80 0.86 -2.50 -6.61
C HIS A 80 0.07 -1.23 -6.89
N THR A 81 0.64 -0.35 -7.69
CA THR A 81 -0.04 0.82 -8.25
C THR A 81 0.15 0.83 -9.77
N ASN A 82 -0.89 1.20 -10.49
CA ASN A 82 -0.92 1.13 -11.95
C ASN A 82 -0.35 2.41 -12.61
N ALA A 83 -0.09 2.34 -13.91
CA ALA A 83 0.29 3.44 -14.78
C ALA A 83 -0.50 3.37 -16.11
N SER A 84 -0.29 4.33 -17.02
CA SER A 84 -0.93 4.47 -18.33
C SER A 84 -2.23 5.29 -18.33
N GLY A 85 -2.36 6.25 -17.42
CA GLY A 85 -3.36 7.31 -17.45
C GLY A 85 -4.79 6.88 -17.15
N GLY A 86 -4.98 5.73 -16.51
CA GLY A 86 -6.30 5.28 -16.06
C GLY A 86 -6.74 5.96 -14.75
N ARG A 87 -7.97 5.64 -14.30
CA ARG A 87 -8.51 6.12 -13.03
C ARG A 87 -9.47 5.10 -12.43
N TYR A 88 -8.94 3.95 -12.04
CA TYR A 88 -9.67 2.86 -11.39
C TYR A 88 -8.71 2.03 -10.53
N SER A 89 -9.24 1.22 -9.64
CA SER A 89 -8.47 0.13 -9.03
C SER A 89 -8.83 -1.20 -9.67
N MET A 90 -7.99 -2.22 -9.48
CA MET A 90 -8.18 -3.52 -10.09
C MET A 90 -7.68 -4.62 -9.19
N THR A 91 -8.46 -5.70 -9.03
CA THR A 91 -8.00 -6.94 -8.41
C THR A 91 -7.80 -8.02 -9.47
N MET A 92 -6.61 -8.55 -9.53
CA MET A 92 -6.24 -9.65 -10.42
C MET A 92 -6.12 -10.96 -9.65
N CYS A 93 -6.51 -12.07 -10.28
CA CYS A 93 -6.45 -13.40 -9.67
C CYS A 93 -6.17 -14.47 -10.71
N TRP A 94 -5.95 -15.71 -10.26
CA TRP A 94 -5.82 -16.86 -11.14
C TRP A 94 -7.14 -17.13 -11.91
N ASN A 95 -7.02 -17.75 -13.10
CA ASN A 95 -8.15 -18.01 -13.98
C ASN A 95 -8.90 -19.29 -13.59
N ASP A 96 -9.47 -19.31 -12.38
CA ASP A 96 -10.38 -20.35 -11.93
C ASP A 96 -11.56 -19.73 -11.16
N LYS A 97 -12.64 -20.49 -11.04
CA LYS A 97 -13.88 -20.03 -10.41
C LYS A 97 -13.67 -19.58 -8.96
N ALA A 98 -12.92 -20.34 -8.18
CA ALA A 98 -12.72 -20.07 -6.75
C ALA A 98 -11.88 -18.79 -6.51
N SER A 99 -10.88 -18.54 -7.35
CA SER A 99 -10.08 -17.31 -7.32
C SER A 99 -10.92 -16.11 -7.74
N LEU A 100 -11.75 -16.27 -8.78
CA LEU A 100 -12.62 -15.20 -9.28
C LEU A 100 -13.70 -14.81 -8.24
N GLU A 101 -14.29 -15.79 -7.53
CA GLU A 101 -15.24 -15.55 -6.45
C GLU A 101 -14.58 -14.69 -5.33
N LYS A 102 -13.34 -14.99 -4.95
CA LYS A 102 -12.58 -14.20 -3.96
C LYS A 102 -12.26 -12.79 -4.46
N ALA A 103 -11.84 -12.65 -5.73
CA ALA A 103 -11.59 -11.33 -6.31
C ALA A 103 -12.87 -10.48 -6.37
N ASN A 104 -14.04 -11.09 -6.59
CA ASN A 104 -15.33 -10.39 -6.53
C ASN A 104 -15.69 -9.91 -5.12
N VAL A 105 -15.15 -10.51 -4.05
CA VAL A 105 -15.29 -9.97 -2.70
C VAL A 105 -14.57 -8.63 -2.58
N PHE A 106 -13.38 -8.48 -3.19
CA PHE A 106 -12.73 -7.17 -3.26
C PHE A 106 -13.60 -6.16 -4.02
N HIS A 107 -14.20 -6.55 -5.14
CA HIS A 107 -15.12 -5.68 -5.90
C HIS A 107 -16.31 -5.21 -5.05
N LYS A 108 -16.85 -6.10 -4.23
CA LYS A 108 -17.94 -5.77 -3.29
C LYS A 108 -17.54 -4.66 -2.32
N TYR A 109 -16.31 -4.68 -1.81
CA TYR A 109 -15.84 -3.74 -0.79
C TYR A 109 -15.18 -2.46 -1.35
N ARG A 110 -14.70 -2.45 -2.60
CA ARG A 110 -14.04 -1.29 -3.22
C ARG A 110 -15.04 -0.18 -3.54
N LYS A 111 -15.33 0.67 -2.55
CA LYS A 111 -16.28 1.80 -2.64
C LYS A 111 -15.61 3.16 -2.62
N CYS A 112 -14.39 3.26 -2.09
CA CYS A 112 -13.69 4.54 -1.96
C CYS A 112 -12.96 4.97 -3.24
N VAL A 113 -12.94 4.14 -4.29
CA VAL A 113 -12.34 4.42 -5.60
C VAL A 113 -13.39 4.78 -6.64
N ALA A 114 -13.01 5.50 -7.70
CA ALA A 114 -13.90 5.91 -8.76
C ALA A 114 -14.58 4.71 -9.49
N SER A 115 -13.81 3.64 -9.72
CA SER A 115 -14.31 2.35 -10.21
C SER A 115 -13.33 1.23 -9.85
N HIS A 116 -13.82 0.00 -9.89
CA HIS A 116 -13.01 -1.18 -9.62
C HIS A 116 -13.29 -2.28 -10.64
N LYS A 117 -12.24 -2.95 -11.11
CA LYS A 117 -12.31 -4.07 -12.05
C LYS A 117 -11.77 -5.34 -11.41
N VAL A 118 -12.32 -6.48 -11.84
CA VAL A 118 -11.77 -7.81 -11.55
C VAL A 118 -11.29 -8.41 -12.87
N VAL A 119 -10.05 -8.91 -12.88
CA VAL A 119 -9.40 -9.46 -14.08
C VAL A 119 -8.68 -10.76 -13.73
N THR A 120 -8.78 -11.75 -14.60
CA THR A 120 -7.97 -12.96 -14.47
C THR A 120 -6.61 -12.79 -15.17
N ARG A 121 -5.52 -13.16 -14.50
CA ARG A 121 -4.15 -13.10 -15.00
C ARG A 121 -3.41 -14.38 -14.64
N ALA A 122 -2.93 -15.09 -15.64
CA ALA A 122 -2.16 -16.33 -15.45
C ALA A 122 -0.66 -16.17 -15.74
N ASP A 123 -0.24 -14.99 -16.13
CA ASP A 123 1.13 -14.64 -16.54
C ASP A 123 1.95 -13.99 -15.43
N LEU A 124 1.30 -13.40 -14.42
CA LEU A 124 2.01 -12.78 -13.30
C LEU A 124 2.62 -13.84 -12.38
N TYR A 125 3.91 -13.67 -12.06
CA TYR A 125 4.70 -14.65 -11.32
C TYR A 125 4.05 -15.04 -9.99
N GLU A 126 3.63 -14.06 -9.19
CA GLU A 126 3.06 -14.29 -7.86
C GLU A 126 1.70 -14.99 -7.93
N ILE A 127 0.86 -14.65 -8.90
CA ILE A 127 -0.42 -15.35 -9.13
C ILE A 127 -0.19 -16.80 -9.56
N LYS A 128 0.81 -17.02 -10.43
CA LYS A 128 1.08 -18.33 -11.04
C LYS A 128 1.74 -19.34 -10.09
N HIS A 129 2.60 -18.87 -9.18
CA HIS A 129 3.50 -19.74 -8.44
C HIS A 129 3.16 -19.86 -6.94
N THR A 130 2.14 -19.16 -6.44
CA THR A 130 1.62 -19.35 -5.09
C THR A 130 0.75 -20.62 -5.01
N ALA A 131 0.94 -21.40 -3.95
CA ALA A 131 0.16 -22.62 -3.69
C ALA A 131 -1.22 -22.34 -3.06
N MET A 132 -1.46 -21.12 -2.63
CA MET A 132 -2.71 -20.61 -2.06
C MET A 132 -3.33 -19.56 -3.00
N PRO A 133 -4.60 -19.18 -2.80
CA PRO A 133 -5.21 -18.07 -3.57
C PRO A 133 -4.37 -16.80 -3.46
N CYS A 134 -4.09 -16.19 -4.60
CA CYS A 134 -3.39 -14.91 -4.73
C CYS A 134 -4.38 -13.84 -5.18
N MET A 135 -4.48 -12.76 -4.41
CA MET A 135 -5.22 -11.55 -4.79
C MET A 135 -4.22 -10.44 -5.03
N TYR A 136 -4.14 -9.96 -6.25
CA TYR A 136 -3.18 -8.97 -6.70
C TYR A 136 -3.91 -7.66 -7.02
N ASP A 137 -3.71 -6.64 -6.20
CA ASP A 137 -4.36 -5.35 -6.35
C ASP A 137 -3.45 -4.32 -7.04
N GLU A 138 -3.99 -3.66 -8.04
CA GLU A 138 -3.57 -2.36 -8.54
C GLU A 138 -4.43 -1.30 -7.85
N LEU A 139 -3.87 -0.64 -6.84
CA LEU A 139 -4.63 0.19 -5.90
C LEU A 139 -5.21 1.45 -6.56
N PHE A 140 -4.41 2.13 -7.38
CA PHE A 140 -4.73 3.36 -8.10
C PHE A 140 -3.67 3.62 -9.19
N PHE A 141 -3.81 4.70 -9.96
CA PHE A 141 -2.84 5.08 -10.99
C PHE A 141 -1.84 6.10 -10.45
N HIS A 142 -0.59 5.67 -10.21
CA HIS A 142 0.45 6.52 -9.65
C HIS A 142 0.97 7.60 -10.62
N ASP A 143 0.64 7.51 -11.89
CA ASP A 143 0.89 8.55 -12.90
C ASP A 143 -0.26 9.57 -13.02
N ASN A 144 -1.33 9.44 -12.22
CA ASN A 144 -2.41 10.39 -12.10
C ASN A 144 -2.24 11.23 -10.82
N ALA A 145 -2.06 12.56 -10.99
CA ALA A 145 -1.80 13.46 -9.86
C ALA A 145 -2.99 13.58 -8.88
N GLU A 146 -4.23 13.48 -9.38
CA GLU A 146 -5.42 13.53 -8.54
C GLU A 146 -5.57 12.26 -7.69
N ASP A 147 -5.28 11.09 -8.29
CA ASP A 147 -5.29 9.82 -7.56
C ASP A 147 -4.19 9.79 -6.49
N CYS A 148 -2.99 10.28 -6.81
CA CYS A 148 -1.91 10.45 -5.84
C CYS A 148 -2.32 11.37 -4.68
N LYS A 149 -2.90 12.52 -4.98
CA LYS A 149 -3.37 13.47 -3.97
C LYS A 149 -4.46 12.86 -3.09
N TRP A 150 -5.42 12.18 -3.70
CA TRP A 150 -6.47 11.47 -2.97
C TRP A 150 -5.89 10.38 -2.07
N PHE A 151 -4.97 9.56 -2.57
CA PHE A 151 -4.35 8.48 -1.82
C PHE A 151 -3.64 9.00 -0.55
N HIS A 152 -2.90 10.10 -0.65
CA HIS A 152 -2.22 10.71 0.50
C HIS A 152 -3.15 11.49 1.45
N ASN A 153 -4.37 11.83 1.02
CA ASN A 153 -5.34 12.56 1.82
C ASN A 153 -6.46 11.65 2.38
N GLY A 154 -6.08 10.50 2.91
CA GLY A 154 -6.99 9.56 3.56
C GLY A 154 -7.55 8.47 2.64
N GLY A 155 -7.18 8.44 1.36
CA GLY A 155 -7.55 7.37 0.43
C GLY A 155 -6.85 6.06 0.76
N MET A 156 -5.61 6.13 1.21
CA MET A 156 -4.81 4.97 1.61
C MET A 156 -5.46 4.21 2.77
N GLU A 157 -5.89 4.92 3.80
CA GLU A 157 -6.54 4.34 4.98
C GLU A 157 -7.88 3.70 4.61
N LYS A 158 -8.66 4.35 3.75
CA LYS A 158 -9.95 3.81 3.26
C LYS A 158 -9.74 2.54 2.44
N LEU A 159 -8.80 2.55 1.49
CA LEU A 159 -8.44 1.36 0.72
C LEU A 159 -7.96 0.21 1.60
N ALA A 160 -7.12 0.51 2.59
CA ALA A 160 -6.60 -0.50 3.51
C ALA A 160 -7.73 -1.15 4.31
N GLU A 161 -8.68 -0.35 4.81
CA GLU A 161 -9.81 -0.87 5.57
C GLU A 161 -10.77 -1.69 4.70
N GLU A 162 -11.06 -1.26 3.47
CA GLU A 162 -11.83 -2.06 2.51
C GLU A 162 -11.14 -3.40 2.16
N THR A 163 -9.81 -3.39 2.06
CA THR A 163 -9.03 -4.63 1.89
C THR A 163 -9.15 -5.55 3.09
N VAL A 164 -9.04 -5.02 4.30
CA VAL A 164 -9.18 -5.82 5.53
C VAL A 164 -10.57 -6.45 5.61
N GLN A 165 -11.63 -5.71 5.25
CA GLN A 165 -13.00 -6.26 5.17
C GLN A 165 -13.09 -7.42 4.17
N ALA A 166 -12.53 -7.24 2.98
CA ALA A 166 -12.52 -8.28 1.95
C ALA A 166 -11.75 -9.52 2.41
N LEU A 167 -10.57 -9.35 3.01
CA LEU A 167 -9.76 -10.46 3.53
C LEU A 167 -10.45 -11.21 4.67
N CYS A 168 -11.14 -10.50 5.56
CA CYS A 168 -11.95 -11.13 6.60
C CYS A 168 -13.05 -12.03 5.99
N GLU A 169 -13.82 -11.51 5.01
CA GLU A 169 -14.88 -12.29 4.36
C GLU A 169 -14.31 -13.51 3.63
N ILE A 170 -13.25 -13.33 2.85
CA ILE A 170 -12.61 -14.42 2.10
C ILE A 170 -12.13 -15.55 3.01
N LEU A 171 -11.62 -15.22 4.18
CA LEU A 171 -11.06 -16.20 5.12
C LEU A 171 -12.03 -16.64 6.23
N GLY A 172 -13.28 -16.16 6.17
CA GLY A 172 -14.32 -16.52 7.14
C GLY A 172 -14.06 -15.98 8.55
N ALA A 173 -13.37 -14.84 8.66
CA ALA A 173 -13.09 -14.17 9.93
C ALA A 173 -14.08 -13.05 10.20
N THR A 174 -14.34 -12.77 11.47
CA THR A 174 -15.20 -11.67 11.86
C THR A 174 -14.45 -10.33 11.73
N TYR A 175 -14.94 -9.47 10.86
CA TYR A 175 -14.47 -8.09 10.79
C TYR A 175 -14.98 -7.28 12.00
N LYS A 176 -14.08 -6.50 12.58
CA LYS A 176 -14.41 -5.45 13.57
C LYS A 176 -13.85 -4.13 13.06
N ALA A 177 -14.70 -3.11 13.00
CA ALA A 177 -14.25 -1.77 12.62
C ALA A 177 -13.14 -1.29 13.56
N PRO A 178 -12.19 -0.46 13.07
CA PRO A 178 -11.24 0.17 13.94
C PRO A 178 -11.95 1.01 14.99
N ASN A 179 -11.41 1.05 16.21
CA ASN A 179 -11.90 1.97 17.21
C ASN A 179 -11.73 3.41 16.68
N THR A 180 -12.83 4.13 16.54
CA THR A 180 -12.83 5.48 15.93
C THR A 180 -11.95 6.46 16.71
N THR A 181 -11.79 6.26 18.02
CA THR A 181 -10.88 7.05 18.86
C THR A 181 -9.43 6.79 18.49
N ASP A 182 -9.02 5.51 18.36
CA ASP A 182 -7.64 5.15 18.02
C ASP A 182 -7.30 5.54 16.57
N SER A 183 -8.26 5.43 15.64
CA SER A 183 -8.09 5.88 14.26
C SER A 183 -7.84 7.40 14.19
N LYS A 184 -8.58 8.18 14.96
CA LYS A 184 -8.43 9.65 14.99
C LYS A 184 -7.13 10.07 15.70
N VAL A 185 -6.72 9.37 16.73
CA VAL A 185 -5.42 9.57 17.39
C VAL A 185 -4.28 9.27 16.40
N ASN A 186 -4.30 8.13 15.72
CA ASN A 186 -3.29 7.79 14.72
C ASN A 186 -3.21 8.81 13.56
N GLU A 187 -4.37 9.31 13.10
CA GLU A 187 -4.42 10.37 12.07
C GLU A 187 -3.78 11.67 12.56
N LEU A 188 -4.08 12.06 13.81
CA LEU A 188 -3.51 13.27 14.41
C LEU A 188 -2.00 13.12 14.64
N GLU A 189 -1.55 11.98 15.12
CA GLU A 189 -0.11 11.69 15.30
C GLU A 189 0.65 11.75 13.96
N ALA A 190 0.07 11.19 12.88
CA ALA A 190 0.65 11.27 11.55
C ALA A 190 0.74 12.72 11.05
N LYS A 191 -0.31 13.53 11.27
CA LYS A 191 -0.30 14.96 10.93
C LYS A 191 0.74 15.74 11.74
N VAL A 192 0.85 15.47 13.04
CA VAL A 192 1.86 16.09 13.91
C VAL A 192 3.27 15.79 13.39
N LYS A 193 3.55 14.52 13.05
CA LYS A 193 4.85 14.11 12.50
C LYS A 193 5.17 14.79 11.17
N ALA A 194 4.19 14.93 10.28
CA ALA A 194 4.35 15.62 9.00
C ALA A 194 4.67 17.11 9.21
N LEU A 195 3.91 17.79 10.09
CA LEU A 195 4.12 19.20 10.43
C LEU A 195 5.48 19.45 11.11
N GLN A 196 5.93 18.52 11.94
CA GLN A 196 7.27 18.59 12.54
C GLN A 196 8.36 18.53 11.47
N SER A 197 8.26 17.62 10.50
CA SER A 197 9.21 17.50 9.39
C SER A 197 9.25 18.77 8.51
N GLU A 198 8.08 19.34 8.22
CA GLU A 198 7.96 20.60 7.48
C GLU A 198 8.59 21.77 8.25
N ASN A 199 8.31 21.85 9.54
CA ASN A 199 8.89 22.88 10.43
C ASN A 199 10.43 22.81 10.46
N ASP A 200 10.99 21.60 10.54
CA ASP A 200 12.44 21.41 10.52
C ASP A 200 13.07 21.80 9.16
N SER A 201 12.36 21.55 8.07
CA SER A 201 12.76 22.01 6.74
C SER A 201 12.73 23.54 6.61
N LEU A 202 11.67 24.17 7.13
CA LEU A 202 11.54 25.63 7.15
C LEU A 202 12.62 26.27 8.00
N LYS A 203 12.93 25.73 9.18
CA LYS A 203 14.04 26.21 10.03
C LYS A 203 15.39 26.19 9.31
N LYS A 204 15.68 25.09 8.59
CA LYS A 204 16.92 25.00 7.77
C LYS A 204 16.95 26.09 6.69
N THR A 205 15.84 26.33 6.02
CA THR A 205 15.72 27.38 4.99
C THR A 205 15.92 28.76 5.59
N ILE A 206 15.32 29.05 6.75
CA ILE A 206 15.48 30.31 7.47
C ILE A 206 16.95 30.54 7.83
N ASN A 207 17.64 29.54 8.35
CA ASN A 207 19.05 29.62 8.71
C ASN A 207 19.94 29.96 7.47
N VAL A 208 19.68 29.30 6.33
CA VAL A 208 20.40 29.58 5.08
C VAL A 208 20.14 31.00 4.58
N LEU A 209 18.90 31.47 4.60
CA LEU A 209 18.55 32.83 4.18
C LEU A 209 19.14 33.86 5.12
N THR A 210 19.12 33.64 6.42
CA THR A 210 19.73 34.51 7.43
C THR A 210 21.24 34.65 7.20
N ALA A 211 21.93 33.54 6.94
CA ALA A 211 23.36 33.54 6.62
C ALA A 211 23.66 34.38 5.34
N LYS A 212 22.85 34.20 4.27
CA LYS A 212 22.98 34.96 3.04
C LYS A 212 22.77 36.46 3.26
N ILE A 213 21.77 36.84 4.05
CA ILE A 213 21.49 38.25 4.38
C ILE A 213 22.67 38.85 5.14
N ASN A 214 23.23 38.15 6.12
CA ASN A 214 24.37 38.63 6.90
C ASN A 214 25.62 38.78 6.04
N SER A 215 25.88 37.85 5.10
CA SER A 215 26.99 37.98 4.14
C SER A 215 26.81 39.16 3.19
N ALA A 216 25.59 39.39 2.70
CA ALA A 216 25.30 40.54 1.84
C ALA A 216 25.46 41.89 2.60
N LYS A 217 25.02 41.96 3.85
CA LYS A 217 25.22 43.13 4.69
C LYS A 217 26.70 43.44 4.93
N ALA A 218 27.51 42.41 5.17
CA ALA A 218 28.97 42.58 5.38
C ALA A 218 29.68 43.04 4.08
N ALA A 219 29.18 42.67 2.90
CA ALA A 219 29.75 43.11 1.61
C ALA A 219 29.39 44.55 1.21
N LEU A 220 28.44 45.18 1.90
CA LEU A 220 27.99 46.58 1.68
C LEU A 220 28.62 47.57 2.66
N GLN A 221 29.42 47.12 3.59
CA GLN A 221 30.25 47.92 4.53
C GLN A 221 31.68 47.97 4.05
#